data_9e6b582c3bf8eea068a7679474a45342
#
_entry.id   9e6b582c3bf8eea068a7679474a45342
#
_cell.length_a   1.000
_cell.length_b   1.000
_cell.length_c   1.000
_cell.angle_alpha   90.00
_cell.angle_beta   90.00
_cell.angle_gamma   90.00
#
_symmetry.space_group_name_H-M   'P 1'
#
loop_
_entity.id
_entity.type
_entity.pdbx_description
1 polymer ?
#
loop_
_entity_poly.entity_id
_entity_poly.type
_entity_poly.pdbx_seq_one_letter_code
_entity_poly.pdbx_strand_id
1 'polypeptide(L)'
;MRVISRNVMSALRVTLSMGIIGLLSAPLLQAQEYPADITRGKDVYQRHCQACHGAGGLGDGQDAKDLKVAPANFHRFSSLLKSDEELLRTIEHGVVFSPMHAWRGRLTDGEMQDVVAYIRLLAQQ
;
A
#
# COMPACT_ATOMS: atom_id res chain seq x y z
N MET A 1 42.34 -80.62 -9.74
CA MET A 1 42.72 -80.51 -8.31
C MET A 1 42.50 -79.09 -7.87
N ARG A 2 41.50 -78.93 -7.04
CA ARG A 2 41.49 -78.17 -5.76
C ARG A 2 42.05 -76.75 -5.82
N VAL A 3 41.46 -75.68 -5.32
CA VAL A 3 40.84 -75.48 -4.03
C VAL A 3 39.86 -74.26 -4.10
N ILE A 4 38.78 -74.42 -3.50
CA ILE A 4 37.78 -73.40 -3.20
C ILE A 4 38.37 -72.40 -2.16
N SER A 5 38.27 -71.09 -2.40
CA SER A 5 38.42 -70.11 -1.37
C SER A 5 37.17 -69.24 -1.35
N ARG A 6 36.43 -69.42 -0.29
CA ARG A 6 35.24 -68.68 0.12
C ARG A 6 35.71 -67.39 0.76
N ASN A 7 35.51 -66.28 0.16
CA ASN A 7 35.61 -65.01 0.87
C ASN A 7 34.23 -64.39 1.06
N VAL A 8 33.86 -64.39 2.30
CA VAL A 8 32.69 -63.79 2.88
C VAL A 8 32.71 -62.29 2.59
N MET A 9 31.83 -61.83 1.76
CA MET A 9 31.60 -60.40 1.59
C MET A 9 30.66 -59.94 2.69
N SER A 10 31.25 -59.27 3.68
CA SER A 10 30.50 -58.53 4.70
C SER A 10 29.67 -57.43 4.03
N ALA A 11 28.37 -57.62 4.07
CA ALA A 11 27.42 -56.59 3.63
C ALA A 11 27.43 -55.44 4.65
N LEU A 12 28.12 -54.37 4.26
CA LEU A 12 28.04 -53.08 4.97
C LEU A 12 26.71 -52.44 4.65
N ARG A 13 25.74 -52.61 5.55
CA ARG A 13 24.47 -51.91 5.49
C ARG A 13 24.69 -50.44 5.87
N VAL A 14 24.85 -49.59 4.89
CA VAL A 14 24.77 -48.15 5.06
C VAL A 14 23.30 -47.81 5.20
N THR A 15 22.84 -47.62 6.43
CA THR A 15 21.50 -47.04 6.70
C THR A 15 21.57 -45.55 6.42
N LEU A 16 21.10 -45.17 5.23
CA LEU A 16 20.93 -43.77 4.86
C LEU A 16 19.76 -43.19 5.69
N SER A 17 20.11 -42.52 6.77
CA SER A 17 19.17 -41.78 7.60
C SER A 17 18.75 -40.53 6.82
N MET A 18 17.63 -40.61 6.10
CA MET A 18 16.98 -39.47 5.47
C MET A 18 16.38 -38.61 6.59
N GLY A 19 17.18 -37.62 7.04
CA GLY A 19 16.67 -36.54 7.86
C GLY A 19 15.67 -35.72 7.04
N ILE A 20 14.40 -35.85 7.39
CA ILE A 20 13.33 -34.98 6.88
C ILE A 20 13.57 -33.59 7.49
N ILE A 21 14.25 -32.73 6.76
CA ILE A 21 14.28 -31.29 7.05
C ILE A 21 12.88 -30.79 6.71
N GLY A 22 12.02 -30.75 7.73
CA GLY A 22 10.73 -30.07 7.63
C GLY A 22 10.99 -28.58 7.37
N LEU A 23 10.86 -28.17 6.11
CA LEU A 23 10.74 -26.75 5.76
C LEU A 23 9.46 -26.23 6.47
N LEU A 24 9.66 -25.55 7.59
CA LEU A 24 8.62 -24.69 8.15
C LEU A 24 8.38 -23.57 7.14
N SER A 25 7.44 -23.81 6.23
CA SER A 25 6.88 -22.75 5.38
C SER A 25 6.10 -21.81 6.30
N ALA A 26 6.76 -20.80 6.83
CA ALA A 26 6.04 -19.70 7.45
C ALA A 26 5.10 -19.12 6.38
N PRO A 27 3.78 -19.00 6.66
CA PRO A 27 2.90 -18.31 5.73
C PRO A 27 3.44 -16.89 5.61
N LEU A 28 3.90 -16.53 4.41
CA LEU A 28 4.12 -15.14 4.06
C LEU A 28 2.77 -14.45 4.24
N LEU A 29 2.67 -13.62 5.26
CA LEU A 29 1.53 -12.73 5.44
C LEU A 29 1.58 -11.77 4.25
N GLN A 30 0.94 -12.16 3.16
CA GLN A 30 0.75 -11.27 2.02
C GLN A 30 -0.17 -10.17 2.53
N ALA A 31 0.38 -8.96 2.66
CA ALA A 31 -0.45 -7.79 2.81
C ALA A 31 -1.43 -7.81 1.63
N GLN A 32 -2.71 -7.98 1.91
CA GLN A 32 -3.74 -7.92 0.88
C GLN A 32 -3.73 -6.49 0.38
N GLU A 33 -3.17 -6.31 -0.81
CA GLU A 33 -3.27 -5.06 -1.53
C GLU A 33 -4.74 -4.86 -1.87
N TYR A 34 -5.36 -3.93 -1.16
CA TYR A 34 -6.77 -3.59 -1.34
C TYR A 34 -6.89 -2.85 -2.68
N PRO A 35 -7.63 -3.40 -3.66
CA PRO A 35 -7.82 -2.69 -4.92
C PRO A 35 -8.60 -1.41 -4.66
N ALA A 36 -8.00 -0.26 -4.97
CA ALA A 36 -8.63 1.03 -4.74
C ALA A 36 -9.90 1.18 -5.59
N ASP A 37 -10.99 1.61 -4.95
CA ASP A 37 -12.27 1.90 -5.59
C ASP A 37 -12.37 3.40 -5.92
N ILE A 38 -12.13 3.75 -7.18
CA ILE A 38 -12.16 5.13 -7.66
C ILE A 38 -13.55 5.76 -7.49
N THR A 39 -14.63 4.99 -7.60
CA THR A 39 -16.00 5.52 -7.44
C THR A 39 -16.23 5.92 -6.00
N ARG A 40 -15.86 5.06 -5.04
CA ARG A 40 -15.93 5.39 -3.63
C ARG A 40 -14.98 6.54 -3.28
N GLY A 41 -13.78 6.54 -3.85
CA GLY A 41 -12.82 7.65 -3.69
C GLY A 41 -13.39 8.99 -4.15
N LYS A 42 -14.12 9.02 -5.27
CA LYS A 42 -14.84 10.19 -5.74
C LYS A 42 -15.88 10.67 -4.74
N ASP A 43 -16.68 9.75 -4.20
CA ASP A 43 -17.71 10.08 -3.21
C ASP A 43 -17.10 10.63 -1.91
N VAL A 44 -16.00 10.06 -1.46
CA VAL A 44 -15.23 10.57 -0.30
C VAL A 44 -14.69 11.97 -0.60
N TYR A 45 -14.08 12.16 -1.77
CA TYR A 45 -13.54 13.44 -2.19
C TYR A 45 -14.60 14.54 -2.24
N GLN A 46 -15.72 14.27 -2.86
CA GLN A 46 -16.82 15.24 -2.98
C GLN A 46 -17.36 15.67 -1.63
N ARG A 47 -17.48 14.73 -0.70
CA ARG A 47 -18.02 15.04 0.64
C ARG A 47 -17.05 15.77 1.55
N HIS A 48 -15.74 15.50 1.41
CA HIS A 48 -14.79 15.87 2.45
C HIS A 48 -13.61 16.72 1.97
N CYS A 49 -13.32 16.75 0.66
CA CYS A 49 -12.11 17.36 0.13
C CYS A 49 -12.42 18.52 -0.84
N GLN A 50 -13.49 18.37 -1.63
CA GLN A 50 -13.82 19.27 -2.73
C GLN A 50 -14.03 20.72 -2.29
N ALA A 51 -14.59 20.95 -1.11
CA ALA A 51 -14.88 22.31 -0.62
C ALA A 51 -13.61 23.18 -0.57
N CYS A 52 -12.46 22.58 -0.25
CA CYS A 52 -11.16 23.26 -0.23
C CYS A 52 -10.37 23.01 -1.51
N HIS A 53 -10.28 21.75 -1.98
CA HIS A 53 -9.40 21.39 -3.10
C HIS A 53 -10.00 21.65 -4.49
N GLY A 54 -11.30 21.94 -4.56
CA GLY A 54 -12.01 22.17 -5.83
C GLY A 54 -12.43 20.88 -6.52
N ALA A 55 -13.41 20.98 -7.44
CA ALA A 55 -13.92 19.83 -8.17
C ALA A 55 -12.88 19.17 -9.08
N GLY A 56 -11.96 19.97 -9.62
CA GLY A 56 -10.84 19.52 -10.46
C GLY A 56 -9.54 19.30 -9.70
N GLY A 57 -9.50 19.52 -8.39
CA GLY A 57 -8.26 19.36 -7.62
C GLY A 57 -7.23 20.48 -7.82
N LEU A 58 -7.69 21.67 -8.24
CA LEU A 58 -6.83 22.84 -8.50
C LEU A 58 -6.50 23.65 -7.25
N GLY A 59 -7.10 23.31 -6.09
CA GLY A 59 -6.97 24.08 -4.87
C GLY A 59 -7.86 25.33 -4.85
N ASP A 60 -8.88 25.36 -5.68
CA ASP A 60 -9.80 26.47 -5.95
C ASP A 60 -11.22 26.21 -5.42
N GLY A 61 -11.36 25.37 -4.41
CA GLY A 61 -12.65 25.10 -3.78
C GLY A 61 -13.29 26.35 -3.19
N GLN A 62 -14.59 26.32 -2.95
CA GLN A 62 -15.35 27.46 -2.44
C GLN A 62 -14.80 28.02 -1.12
N ASP A 63 -14.22 27.15 -0.30
CA ASP A 63 -13.65 27.55 1.01
C ASP A 63 -12.18 27.99 0.90
N ALA A 64 -11.51 27.73 -0.24
CA ALA A 64 -10.09 28.01 -0.42
C ALA A 64 -9.71 29.48 -0.24
N LYS A 65 -10.59 30.40 -0.65
CA LYS A 65 -10.39 31.85 -0.58
C LYS A 65 -10.26 32.39 0.84
N ASP A 66 -10.83 31.70 1.80
CA ASP A 66 -10.88 32.14 3.20
C ASP A 66 -9.73 31.50 4.03
N LEU A 67 -8.91 30.66 3.40
CA LEU A 67 -7.84 29.95 4.07
C LEU A 67 -6.50 30.72 3.99
N LYS A 68 -5.82 30.83 5.13
CA LYS A 68 -4.48 31.43 5.19
C LYS A 68 -3.42 30.62 4.44
N VAL A 69 -3.60 29.31 4.39
CA VAL A 69 -2.73 28.38 3.65
C VAL A 69 -3.57 27.79 2.51
N ALA A 70 -3.15 28.07 1.29
CA ALA A 70 -3.85 27.60 0.11
C ALA A 70 -3.86 26.05 0.03
N PRO A 71 -4.99 25.44 -0.32
CA PRO A 71 -5.05 24.01 -0.55
C PRO A 71 -4.12 23.58 -1.70
N ALA A 72 -3.63 22.34 -1.63
CA ALA A 72 -2.78 21.81 -2.69
C ALA A 72 -3.52 21.77 -4.03
N ASN A 73 -2.83 22.21 -5.09
CA ASN A 73 -3.21 21.96 -6.47
C ASN A 73 -2.56 20.64 -6.91
N PHE A 74 -3.37 19.63 -7.23
CA PHE A 74 -2.89 18.29 -7.56
C PHE A 74 -2.22 18.20 -8.92
N HIS A 75 -2.42 19.18 -9.80
CA HIS A 75 -1.78 19.24 -11.13
C HIS A 75 -0.38 19.86 -11.10
N ARG A 76 0.02 20.47 -9.98
CA ARG A 76 1.37 21.03 -9.87
C ARG A 76 2.42 19.93 -9.75
N PHE A 77 3.56 20.18 -10.34
CA PHE A 77 4.71 19.27 -10.33
C PHE A 77 5.08 18.79 -8.91
N SER A 78 5.05 19.69 -7.92
CA SER A 78 5.30 19.34 -6.52
C SER A 78 4.29 18.34 -5.93
N SER A 79 3.06 18.31 -6.43
CA SER A 79 2.04 17.33 -6.03
C SER A 79 2.19 16.03 -6.80
N LEU A 80 2.53 16.11 -8.09
CA LEU A 80 2.74 14.95 -8.95
C LEU A 80 3.93 14.09 -8.54
N LEU A 81 4.97 14.69 -7.95
CA LEU A 81 6.15 13.98 -7.45
C LEU A 81 5.90 13.18 -6.17
N LYS A 82 4.84 13.49 -5.43
CA LYS A 82 4.52 12.74 -4.21
C LYS A 82 4.10 11.31 -4.56
N SER A 83 4.61 10.34 -3.79
CA SER A 83 4.12 8.96 -3.87
C SER A 83 2.71 8.84 -3.29
N ASP A 84 2.02 7.72 -3.58
CA ASP A 84 0.70 7.44 -3.01
C ASP A 84 0.78 7.34 -1.48
N GLU A 85 1.87 6.77 -0.98
CA GLU A 85 2.12 6.70 0.46
C GLU A 85 2.29 8.09 1.11
N GLU A 86 2.94 9.03 0.44
CA GLU A 86 3.08 10.41 0.93
C GLU A 86 1.74 11.15 0.92
N LEU A 87 0.90 10.92 -0.11
CA LEU A 87 -0.46 11.45 -0.15
C LEU A 87 -1.31 10.84 0.96
N LEU A 88 -1.25 9.53 1.12
CA LEU A 88 -1.97 8.80 2.17
C LEU A 88 -1.58 9.32 3.55
N ARG A 89 -0.29 9.44 3.85
CA ARG A 89 0.21 10.02 5.11
C ARG A 89 -0.30 11.45 5.35
N THR A 90 -0.34 12.27 4.29
CA THR A 90 -0.86 13.63 4.38
C THR A 90 -2.34 13.65 4.75
N ILE A 91 -3.13 12.72 4.20
CA ILE A 91 -4.54 12.57 4.52
C ILE A 91 -4.70 12.04 5.96
N GLU A 92 -3.97 11.00 6.31
CA GLU A 92 -4.04 10.40 7.64
C GLU A 92 -3.75 11.39 8.76
N HIS A 93 -2.68 12.16 8.63
CA HIS A 93 -2.15 12.99 9.71
C HIS A 93 -2.43 14.48 9.57
N GLY A 94 -2.94 14.90 8.40
CA GLY A 94 -3.10 16.31 8.09
C GLY A 94 -1.79 17.03 7.88
N VAL A 95 -1.85 18.36 7.81
CA VAL A 95 -0.69 19.23 7.64
C VAL A 95 -0.62 20.21 8.80
N VAL A 96 0.49 20.18 9.55
CA VAL A 96 0.70 21.03 10.72
C VAL A 96 0.60 22.51 10.33
N PHE A 97 -0.07 23.30 11.15
CA PHE A 97 -0.33 24.73 10.94
C PHE A 97 -1.15 25.06 9.67
N SER A 98 -1.92 24.11 9.16
CA SER A 98 -2.83 24.34 8.04
C SER A 98 -4.27 23.87 8.38
N PRO A 99 -5.27 24.32 7.60
CA PRO A 99 -6.63 23.81 7.74
C PRO A 99 -6.81 22.33 7.36
N MET A 100 -5.82 21.73 6.70
CA MET A 100 -5.85 20.30 6.34
C MET A 100 -5.65 19.45 7.60
N HIS A 101 -6.77 19.09 8.24
CA HIS A 101 -6.76 18.28 9.45
C HIS A 101 -6.56 16.79 9.15
N ALA A 102 -6.24 16.02 10.18
CA ALA A 102 -6.10 14.56 10.10
C ALA A 102 -7.46 13.87 9.84
N TRP A 103 -7.43 12.88 8.96
CA TRP A 103 -8.60 12.05 8.64
C TRP A 103 -8.58 10.67 9.30
N ARG A 104 -7.45 10.29 9.90
CA ARG A 104 -7.35 9.06 10.70
C ARG A 104 -8.42 9.06 11.79
N GLY A 105 -9.19 7.96 11.86
CA GLY A 105 -10.32 7.83 12.79
C GLY A 105 -11.63 8.50 12.33
N ARG A 106 -11.62 9.19 11.18
CA ARG A 106 -12.81 9.75 10.52
C ARG A 106 -13.15 9.02 9.23
N LEU A 107 -12.13 8.61 8.50
CA LEU A 107 -12.20 7.73 7.34
C LEU A 107 -11.54 6.41 7.68
N THR A 108 -12.00 5.34 7.05
CA THR A 108 -11.34 4.04 7.08
C THR A 108 -10.07 4.06 6.24
N ASP A 109 -9.15 3.13 6.49
CA ASP A 109 -7.92 3.00 5.69
C ASP A 109 -8.24 2.77 4.20
N GLY A 110 -9.29 1.98 3.90
CA GLY A 110 -9.77 1.77 2.53
C GLY A 110 -10.27 3.05 1.87
N GLU A 111 -11.08 3.87 2.56
CA GLU A 111 -11.57 5.14 2.02
C GLU A 111 -10.43 6.14 1.78
N MET A 112 -9.40 6.14 2.62
CA MET A 112 -8.23 6.99 2.41
C MET A 112 -7.40 6.53 1.20
N GLN A 113 -7.28 5.22 0.96
CA GLN A 113 -6.63 4.68 -0.24
C GLN A 113 -7.44 5.00 -1.51
N ASP A 114 -8.75 4.86 -1.45
CA ASP A 114 -9.64 5.16 -2.57
C ASP A 114 -9.57 6.64 -2.97
N VAL A 115 -9.57 7.55 -2.00
CA VAL A 115 -9.48 8.97 -2.31
C VAL A 115 -8.10 9.34 -2.88
N VAL A 116 -7.01 8.68 -2.48
CA VAL A 116 -5.70 8.84 -3.12
C VAL A 116 -5.77 8.45 -4.59
N ALA A 117 -6.38 7.29 -4.91
CA ALA A 117 -6.55 6.86 -6.30
C ALA A 117 -7.40 7.85 -7.12
N TYR A 118 -8.45 8.42 -6.52
CA TYR A 118 -9.25 9.45 -7.18
C TYR A 118 -8.48 10.76 -7.39
N ILE A 119 -7.65 11.19 -6.44
CA ILE A 119 -6.76 12.35 -6.59
C ILE A 119 -5.79 12.15 -7.77
N ARG A 120 -5.25 10.93 -7.94
CA ARG A 120 -4.42 10.60 -9.11
C ARG A 120 -5.16 10.71 -10.43
N LEU A 121 -6.42 10.28 -10.46
CA LEU A 121 -7.27 10.43 -11.63
C LEU A 121 -7.53 11.92 -11.95
N LEU A 122 -7.84 12.74 -10.94
CA LEU A 122 -8.01 14.19 -11.14
C LEU A 122 -6.74 14.84 -11.70
N ALA A 123 -5.58 14.46 -11.21
CA ALA A 123 -4.29 15.03 -11.62
C ALA A 123 -3.89 14.68 -13.07
N GLN A 124 -4.64 13.79 -13.75
CA GLN A 124 -4.40 13.38 -15.14
C GLN A 124 -5.34 14.08 -16.15
N GLN A 125 -6.29 14.84 -15.69
CA GLN A 125 -7.26 15.57 -16.52
C GLN A 125 -6.72 16.96 -16.85
#